data_4e3a0bc760e38f794b0b85ef970b5af0
#
_entry.id   4e3a0bc760e38f794b0b85ef970b5af0
#
_cell.length_a   1.000
_cell.length_b   1.000
_cell.length_c   1.000
_cell.angle_alpha   90.00
_cell.angle_beta   90.00
_cell.angle_gamma   90.00
#
_symmetry.space_group_name_H-M   'P 1'
#
loop_
_entity.id
_entity.type
_entity.pdbx_description
1 polymer ?
#
loop_
_entity_poly.entity_id
_entity_poly.type
_entity_poly.pdbx_seq_one_letter_code
_entity_poly.pdbx_strand_id
1 'polypeptide(L)'
;MTDTKPMIALVGPGAVGGTVAAWLDRTGRFDLTLCARTPLAKLAVDTPEGTIDAAPRVLTDPAAATPVDWVLVATKAYDVAGAARWLAGLVGPSTRVAVLQNGVEHVARFAGLVPTERIVPVMVDIPAEREAPGRIRQRRRGWMIVPEGPDGAAFVALFAETALDVTQTDDFMSAVWRKLCINSAGAVSALTNEAAAVAWREPAAEVMRALVRECIAVGRAEGADLDDGLVDSVVQGYRDAPGDSMNSIHADRVAGRAMEWDARNGVVCRQGRHHGIATPVSDTIAGLLAAIDEAARARL
;
A
#
# COMPACT_ATOMS: atom_id res chain seq x y z
N MET A 1 25.77 -13.69 -26.31
CA MET A 1 25.10 -12.53 -25.72
C MET A 1 24.90 -12.89 -24.26
N THR A 2 25.56 -12.23 -23.34
CA THR A 2 25.30 -12.40 -21.91
C THR A 2 23.87 -11.88 -21.65
N ASP A 3 23.01 -12.80 -21.30
CA ASP A 3 21.61 -12.48 -20.95
C ASP A 3 21.65 -11.67 -19.63
N THR A 4 21.69 -10.34 -19.75
CA THR A 4 21.69 -9.45 -18.58
C THR A 4 20.32 -9.50 -17.95
N LYS A 5 20.25 -9.94 -16.70
CA LYS A 5 18.99 -9.97 -15.93
C LYS A 5 18.41 -8.56 -15.83
N PRO A 6 17.07 -8.40 -15.94
CA PRO A 6 16.43 -7.12 -15.70
C PRO A 6 16.75 -6.60 -14.28
N MET A 7 17.06 -5.32 -14.19
CA MET A 7 17.41 -4.64 -12.93
C MET A 7 16.17 -4.10 -12.24
N ILE A 8 15.97 -4.47 -10.99
CA ILE A 8 14.86 -3.99 -10.15
C ILE A 8 15.42 -3.32 -8.90
N ALA A 9 14.96 -2.10 -8.62
CA ALA A 9 15.18 -1.45 -7.33
C ALA A 9 13.87 -1.41 -6.53
N LEU A 10 13.89 -1.87 -5.28
CA LEU A 10 12.78 -1.77 -4.36
C LEU A 10 13.06 -0.71 -3.29
N VAL A 11 12.27 0.35 -3.28
CA VAL A 11 12.38 1.45 -2.33
C VAL A 11 11.38 1.23 -1.19
N GLY A 12 11.91 1.09 0.03
CA GLY A 12 11.10 0.85 1.23
C GLY A 12 10.85 -0.63 1.53
N PRO A 13 11.89 -1.41 1.89
CA PRO A 13 11.76 -2.83 2.24
C PRO A 13 11.14 -3.00 3.64
N GLY A 14 9.91 -2.48 3.81
CA GLY A 14 9.03 -2.71 4.95
C GLY A 14 8.34 -4.08 4.86
N ALA A 15 7.18 -4.23 5.54
CA ALA A 15 6.44 -5.50 5.50
C ALA A 15 6.02 -5.88 4.07
N VAL A 16 5.35 -4.98 3.35
CA VAL A 16 4.93 -5.23 1.95
C VAL A 16 6.13 -5.32 1.03
N GLY A 17 6.99 -4.28 1.02
CA GLY A 17 8.14 -4.22 0.11
C GLY A 17 9.12 -5.37 0.33
N GLY A 18 9.42 -5.73 1.58
CA GLY A 18 10.30 -6.85 1.87
C GLY A 18 9.72 -8.20 1.44
N THR A 19 8.39 -8.39 1.60
CA THR A 19 7.73 -9.60 1.09
C THR A 19 7.82 -9.69 -0.43
N VAL A 20 7.52 -8.58 -1.14
CA VAL A 20 7.67 -8.51 -2.60
C VAL A 20 9.10 -8.80 -3.04
N ALA A 21 10.07 -8.18 -2.37
CA ALA A 21 11.49 -8.38 -2.67
C ALA A 21 11.93 -9.84 -2.49
N ALA A 22 11.53 -10.48 -1.38
CA ALA A 22 11.88 -11.88 -1.13
C ALA A 22 11.31 -12.83 -2.20
N TRP A 23 10.06 -12.61 -2.62
CA TRP A 23 9.46 -13.39 -3.70
C TRP A 23 10.19 -13.19 -5.02
N LEU A 24 10.58 -11.97 -5.39
CA LEU A 24 11.33 -11.69 -6.63
C LEU A 24 12.74 -12.28 -6.56
N ASP A 25 13.46 -12.11 -5.44
CA ASP A 25 14.81 -12.65 -5.25
C ASP A 25 14.84 -14.18 -5.38
N ARG A 26 13.85 -14.85 -4.79
CA ARG A 26 13.69 -16.32 -4.85
C ARG A 26 13.63 -16.86 -6.28
N THR A 27 13.08 -16.11 -7.24
CA THR A 27 13.00 -16.56 -8.64
C THR A 27 14.37 -16.59 -9.32
N GLY A 28 15.35 -15.85 -8.82
CA GLY A 28 16.66 -15.73 -9.43
C GLY A 28 16.67 -15.05 -10.81
N ARG A 29 15.55 -14.48 -11.26
CA ARG A 29 15.38 -13.90 -12.61
C ARG A 29 15.90 -12.47 -12.73
N PHE A 30 16.09 -11.77 -11.62
CA PHE A 30 16.36 -10.34 -11.59
C PHE A 30 17.66 -10.00 -10.87
N ASP A 31 18.26 -8.86 -11.21
CA ASP A 31 19.27 -8.18 -10.39
C ASP A 31 18.52 -7.22 -9.46
N LEU A 32 18.26 -7.69 -8.22
CA LEU A 32 17.42 -6.99 -7.25
C LEU A 32 18.27 -6.18 -6.28
N THR A 33 17.96 -4.90 -6.16
CA THR A 33 18.56 -3.99 -5.18
C THR A 33 17.49 -3.44 -4.23
N LEU A 34 17.71 -3.53 -2.92
CA LEU A 34 16.90 -2.89 -1.91
C LEU A 34 17.43 -1.50 -1.58
N CYS A 35 16.59 -0.49 -1.64
CA CYS A 35 16.89 0.88 -1.21
C CYS A 35 16.29 1.11 0.18
N ALA A 36 17.15 1.13 1.20
CA ALA A 36 16.76 1.18 2.61
C ALA A 36 17.51 2.29 3.35
N ARG A 37 16.91 2.79 4.45
CA ARG A 37 17.56 3.80 5.31
C ARG A 37 18.65 3.22 6.19
N THR A 38 18.59 1.93 6.46
CA THR A 38 19.54 1.20 7.31
C THR A 38 19.99 -0.08 6.61
N PRO A 39 21.24 -0.53 6.83
CA PRO A 39 21.71 -1.78 6.28
C PRO A 39 20.82 -2.97 6.71
N LEU A 40 20.64 -3.93 5.81
CA LEU A 40 20.02 -5.21 6.08
C LEU A 40 21.01 -6.31 5.71
N ALA A 41 21.39 -7.13 6.68
CA ALA A 41 22.31 -8.23 6.44
C ALA A 41 21.65 -9.38 5.65
N LYS A 42 20.37 -9.62 5.89
CA LYS A 42 19.53 -10.56 5.17
C LYS A 42 18.05 -10.18 5.28
N LEU A 43 17.24 -10.74 4.40
CA LEU A 43 15.80 -10.63 4.43
C LEU A 43 15.21 -12.02 4.60
N ALA A 44 14.56 -12.28 5.73
CA ALA A 44 13.87 -13.53 6.02
C ALA A 44 12.37 -13.26 6.07
N VAL A 45 11.60 -13.96 5.24
CA VAL A 45 10.15 -13.82 5.16
C VAL A 45 9.50 -15.18 5.40
N ASP A 46 8.81 -15.30 6.52
CA ASP A 46 7.97 -16.47 6.81
C ASP A 46 6.66 -16.32 6.02
N THR A 47 6.41 -17.19 5.06
CA THR A 47 5.23 -17.21 4.19
C THR A 47 4.39 -18.46 4.43
N PRO A 48 3.13 -18.52 3.97
CA PRO A 48 2.33 -19.75 4.03
C PRO A 48 2.98 -20.93 3.29
N GLU A 49 3.83 -20.65 2.30
CA GLU A 49 4.53 -21.65 1.49
C GLU A 49 5.92 -22.04 2.08
N GLY A 50 6.27 -21.50 3.24
CA GLY A 50 7.55 -21.70 3.91
C GLY A 50 8.39 -20.42 3.99
N THR A 51 9.55 -20.52 4.65
CA THR A 51 10.45 -19.38 4.83
C THR A 51 11.26 -19.11 3.56
N ILE A 52 11.34 -17.85 3.16
CA ILE A 52 12.22 -17.35 2.11
C ILE A 52 13.37 -16.62 2.79
N ASP A 53 14.58 -17.14 2.64
CA ASP A 53 15.82 -16.45 3.02
C ASP A 53 16.40 -15.80 1.76
N ALA A 54 16.46 -14.48 1.72
CA ALA A 54 16.95 -13.69 0.61
C ALA A 54 18.11 -12.78 1.07
N ALA A 55 19.07 -12.55 0.17
CA ALA A 55 20.21 -11.68 0.43
C ALA A 55 20.46 -10.73 -0.76
N PRO A 56 19.47 -9.93 -1.16
CA PRO A 56 19.64 -8.99 -2.26
C PRO A 56 20.65 -7.90 -1.89
N ARG A 57 21.22 -7.26 -2.91
CA ARG A 57 22.05 -6.07 -2.72
C ARG A 57 21.25 -4.99 -1.96
N VAL A 58 21.88 -4.33 -1.00
CA VAL A 58 21.25 -3.25 -0.23
C VAL A 58 22.03 -1.95 -0.44
N LEU A 59 21.33 -0.90 -0.88
CA LEU A 59 21.84 0.47 -0.91
C LEU A 59 21.23 1.26 0.24
N THR A 60 22.10 2.03 0.93
CA THR A 60 21.66 2.93 2.02
C THR A 60 21.91 4.40 1.70
N ASP A 61 22.67 4.67 0.65
CA ASP A 61 22.95 6.01 0.16
C ASP A 61 22.26 6.21 -1.22
N PRO A 62 21.29 7.12 -1.33
CA PRO A 62 20.66 7.45 -2.61
C PRO A 62 21.63 7.96 -3.68
N ALA A 63 22.77 8.55 -3.30
CA ALA A 63 23.78 9.02 -4.25
C ALA A 63 24.48 7.86 -5.00
N ALA A 64 24.43 6.65 -4.47
CA ALA A 64 24.95 5.45 -5.12
C ALA A 64 23.94 4.77 -6.07
N ALA A 65 22.72 5.33 -6.21
CA ALA A 65 21.70 4.77 -7.08
C ALA A 65 22.06 5.01 -8.56
N THR A 66 21.80 4.00 -9.38
CA THR A 66 21.96 4.07 -10.84
C THR A 66 20.64 3.65 -11.52
N PRO A 67 20.37 4.09 -12.75
CA PRO A 67 19.14 3.76 -13.46
C PRO A 67 18.92 2.25 -13.57
N VAL A 68 17.66 1.85 -13.38
CA VAL A 68 17.20 0.45 -13.43
C VAL A 68 16.00 0.31 -14.39
N ASP A 69 15.61 -0.93 -14.72
CA ASP A 69 14.43 -1.17 -15.57
C ASP A 69 13.13 -0.92 -14.81
N TRP A 70 13.07 -1.32 -13.54
CA TRP A 70 11.92 -1.15 -12.68
C TRP A 70 12.29 -0.57 -11.31
N VAL A 71 11.52 0.43 -10.88
CA VAL A 71 11.50 0.86 -9.49
C VAL A 71 10.18 0.45 -8.86
N LEU A 72 10.22 -0.34 -7.78
CA LEU A 72 9.06 -0.70 -6.98
C LEU A 72 9.04 0.19 -5.72
N VAL A 73 8.10 1.11 -5.63
CA VAL A 73 7.97 2.02 -4.48
C VAL A 73 6.99 1.42 -3.48
N ALA A 74 7.50 0.93 -2.36
CA ALA A 74 6.73 0.32 -1.26
C ALA A 74 6.90 1.09 0.07
N THR A 75 7.29 2.36 0.01
CA THR A 75 7.27 3.24 1.17
C THR A 75 5.82 3.52 1.60
N LYS A 76 5.64 3.91 2.86
CA LYS A 76 4.34 4.42 3.30
C LYS A 76 3.95 5.66 2.49
N ALA A 77 2.64 5.88 2.28
CA ALA A 77 2.12 6.96 1.46
C ALA A 77 2.55 8.36 1.93
N TYR A 78 2.83 8.53 3.22
CA TYR A 78 3.34 9.78 3.78
C TYR A 78 4.84 10.01 3.55
N ASP A 79 5.60 9.02 3.05
CA ASP A 79 7.06 9.10 2.84
C ASP A 79 7.44 9.24 1.36
N VAL A 80 6.71 10.08 0.62
CA VAL A 80 7.02 10.41 -0.79
C VAL A 80 8.38 11.11 -0.90
N ALA A 81 8.68 12.03 0.01
CA ALA A 81 9.97 12.72 0.02
C ALA A 81 11.16 11.77 0.23
N GLY A 82 10.97 10.74 1.06
CA GLY A 82 11.97 9.67 1.22
C GLY A 82 12.18 8.87 -0.07
N ALA A 83 11.10 8.54 -0.78
CA ALA A 83 11.17 7.85 -2.06
C ALA A 83 11.80 8.72 -3.16
N ALA A 84 11.47 10.02 -3.20
CA ALA A 84 11.96 10.96 -4.21
C ALA A 84 13.50 11.02 -4.28
N ARG A 85 14.17 10.93 -3.14
CA ARG A 85 15.65 10.91 -3.09
C ARG A 85 16.26 9.73 -3.84
N TRP A 86 15.58 8.59 -3.83
CA TRP A 86 16.01 7.39 -4.57
C TRP A 86 15.67 7.49 -6.04
N LEU A 87 14.46 7.99 -6.36
CA LEU A 87 13.99 8.11 -7.74
C LEU A 87 14.91 8.97 -8.59
N ALA A 88 15.53 10.01 -8.01
CA ALA A 88 16.46 10.89 -8.71
C ALA A 88 17.65 10.16 -9.37
N GLY A 89 18.13 9.07 -8.77
CA GLY A 89 19.21 8.25 -9.33
C GLY A 89 18.74 6.97 -10.04
N LEU A 90 17.58 6.43 -9.64
CA LEU A 90 17.07 5.15 -10.16
C LEU A 90 16.32 5.29 -11.49
N VAL A 91 15.72 6.47 -11.76
CA VAL A 91 14.87 6.68 -12.93
C VAL A 91 15.72 7.14 -14.11
N GLY A 92 15.83 6.28 -15.11
CA GLY A 92 16.42 6.56 -16.41
C GLY A 92 15.35 6.74 -17.51
N PRO A 93 15.76 6.87 -18.78
CA PRO A 93 14.84 7.13 -19.90
C PRO A 93 13.78 6.04 -20.14
N SER A 94 14.02 4.79 -19.75
CA SER A 94 13.12 3.64 -19.95
C SER A 94 12.57 3.05 -18.64
N THR A 95 12.94 3.59 -17.50
CA THR A 95 12.54 3.07 -16.19
C THR A 95 11.04 3.19 -15.98
N ARG A 96 10.39 2.10 -15.55
CA ARG A 96 9.01 2.06 -15.06
C ARG A 96 9.00 2.14 -13.53
N VAL A 97 8.02 2.86 -12.99
CA VAL A 97 7.88 3.04 -11.53
C VAL A 97 6.55 2.48 -11.07
N ALA A 98 6.57 1.34 -10.41
CA ALA A 98 5.37 0.75 -9.82
C ALA A 98 5.18 1.27 -8.39
N VAL A 99 4.00 1.82 -8.08
CA VAL A 99 3.69 2.44 -6.78
C VAL A 99 2.80 1.50 -5.97
N LEU A 100 3.40 0.80 -4.99
CA LEU A 100 2.75 -0.20 -4.14
C LEU A 100 2.30 0.43 -2.80
N GLN A 101 1.56 1.52 -2.87
CA GLN A 101 1.08 2.25 -1.69
C GLN A 101 -0.43 2.10 -1.50
N ASN A 102 -0.91 2.30 -0.28
CA ASN A 102 -2.34 2.45 -0.03
C ASN A 102 -2.88 3.78 -0.58
N GLY A 103 -4.21 3.80 -0.82
CA GLY A 103 -4.94 4.96 -1.31
C GLY A 103 -5.18 4.90 -2.80
N VAL A 104 -5.63 6.01 -3.37
CA VAL A 104 -6.04 6.15 -4.78
C VAL A 104 -5.19 7.16 -5.56
N GLU A 105 -4.30 7.88 -4.89
CA GLU A 105 -3.51 8.98 -5.46
C GLU A 105 -2.11 8.52 -5.95
N HIS A 106 -1.97 7.26 -6.41
CA HIS A 106 -0.65 6.70 -6.78
C HIS A 106 0.10 7.56 -7.80
N VAL A 107 -0.57 7.95 -8.88
CA VAL A 107 0.03 8.78 -9.95
C VAL A 107 0.27 10.20 -9.45
N ALA A 108 -0.72 10.82 -8.81
CA ALA A 108 -0.67 12.22 -8.38
C ALA A 108 0.47 12.47 -7.38
N ARG A 109 0.74 11.51 -6.47
CA ARG A 109 1.81 11.63 -5.47
C ARG A 109 3.21 11.68 -6.08
N PHE A 110 3.41 11.10 -7.25
CA PHE A 110 4.71 11.03 -7.91
C PHE A 110 4.77 11.86 -9.18
N ALA A 111 3.67 12.54 -9.56
CA ALA A 111 3.66 13.53 -10.63
C ALA A 111 4.70 14.63 -10.35
N GLY A 112 5.51 14.97 -11.35
CA GLY A 112 6.63 15.91 -11.19
C GLY A 112 7.94 15.28 -10.68
N LEU A 113 7.92 14.06 -10.14
CA LEU A 113 9.12 13.28 -9.82
C LEU A 113 9.45 12.27 -10.93
N VAL A 114 8.42 11.75 -11.58
CA VAL A 114 8.49 10.77 -12.66
C VAL A 114 7.46 11.16 -13.72
N PRO A 115 7.75 11.01 -15.02
CA PRO A 115 6.73 11.15 -16.07
C PRO A 115 5.53 10.23 -15.79
N THR A 116 4.33 10.78 -15.83
CA THR A 116 3.12 10.09 -15.39
C THR A 116 2.82 8.80 -16.17
N GLU A 117 3.18 8.78 -17.46
CA GLU A 117 3.07 7.61 -18.35
C GLU A 117 3.98 6.45 -17.96
N ARG A 118 4.95 6.66 -17.07
CA ARG A 118 5.84 5.61 -16.54
C ARG A 118 5.46 5.11 -15.17
N ILE A 119 4.43 5.71 -14.58
CA ILE A 119 3.93 5.31 -13.26
C ILE A 119 2.89 4.21 -13.44
N VAL A 120 3.17 3.06 -12.86
CA VAL A 120 2.23 1.92 -12.79
C VAL A 120 1.60 1.94 -11.40
N PRO A 121 0.33 2.35 -11.26
CA PRO A 121 -0.36 2.28 -9.99
C PRO A 121 -0.65 0.83 -9.64
N VAL A 122 -0.39 0.43 -8.40
CA VAL A 122 -0.59 -0.96 -7.94
C VAL A 122 -1.51 -0.97 -6.73
N MET A 123 -2.67 -1.58 -6.88
CA MET A 123 -3.51 -1.92 -5.75
C MET A 123 -2.91 -3.17 -5.07
N VAL A 124 -2.45 -3.04 -3.83
CA VAL A 124 -1.72 -4.09 -3.12
C VAL A 124 -2.46 -4.56 -1.87
N ASP A 125 -2.61 -5.87 -1.70
CA ASP A 125 -3.06 -6.50 -0.46
C ASP A 125 -2.13 -7.67 -0.12
N ILE A 126 -1.08 -7.37 0.62
CA ILE A 126 -0.12 -8.34 1.14
C ILE A 126 -0.16 -8.24 2.67
N PRO A 127 -0.90 -9.16 3.33
CA PRO A 127 -1.02 -9.14 4.79
C PRO A 127 0.28 -9.65 5.41
N ALA A 128 1.17 -8.72 5.63
CA ALA A 128 2.49 -8.97 6.20
C ALA A 128 2.78 -7.97 7.32
N GLU A 129 3.58 -8.42 8.28
CA GLU A 129 4.08 -7.59 9.36
C GLU A 129 5.59 -7.72 9.50
N ARG A 130 6.24 -6.63 9.83
CA ARG A 130 7.67 -6.63 10.14
C ARG A 130 7.86 -6.91 11.62
N GLU A 131 8.38 -8.07 11.96
CA GLU A 131 8.69 -8.48 13.33
C GLU A 131 9.98 -7.85 13.85
N ALA A 132 10.99 -7.73 12.96
CA ALA A 132 12.28 -7.10 13.24
C ALA A 132 12.89 -6.55 11.93
N PRO A 133 13.98 -5.77 11.96
CA PRO A 133 14.71 -5.41 10.76
C PRO A 133 15.11 -6.66 9.96
N GLY A 134 14.66 -6.74 8.70
CA GLY A 134 14.92 -7.89 7.82
C GLY A 134 14.13 -9.17 8.15
N ARG A 135 13.27 -9.16 9.16
CA ARG A 135 12.39 -10.28 9.48
C ARG A 135 10.92 -9.91 9.31
N ILE A 136 10.23 -10.65 8.45
CA ILE A 136 8.83 -10.38 8.06
C ILE A 136 8.04 -11.69 8.16
N ARG A 137 6.78 -11.57 8.59
CA ARG A 137 5.80 -12.63 8.52
C ARG A 137 4.68 -12.25 7.55
N GLN A 138 4.52 -13.00 6.49
CA GLN A 138 3.37 -12.95 5.59
C GLN A 138 2.31 -13.94 6.09
N ARG A 139 1.16 -13.42 6.51
CA ARG A 139 0.12 -14.23 7.20
C ARG A 139 -0.71 -15.10 6.24
N ARG A 140 -0.95 -14.63 5.03
CA ARG A 140 -1.65 -15.34 3.95
C ARG A 140 -1.11 -14.91 2.59
N ARG A 141 -1.48 -15.64 1.56
CA ARG A 141 -1.17 -15.29 0.17
C ARG A 141 -1.59 -13.84 -0.12
N GLY A 142 -0.70 -13.08 -0.71
CA GLY A 142 -0.95 -11.71 -1.11
C GLY A 142 -1.38 -11.60 -2.56
N TRP A 143 -2.04 -10.49 -2.89
CA TRP A 143 -2.40 -10.17 -4.27
C TRP A 143 -2.11 -8.72 -4.62
N MET A 144 -1.95 -8.47 -5.92
CA MET A 144 -1.81 -7.13 -6.49
C MET A 144 -2.63 -7.03 -7.77
N ILE A 145 -3.20 -5.86 -8.02
CA ILE A 145 -3.93 -5.57 -9.26
C ILE A 145 -3.36 -4.28 -9.86
N VAL A 146 -3.18 -4.29 -11.18
CA VAL A 146 -2.70 -3.15 -11.96
C VAL A 146 -3.67 -2.85 -13.11
N PRO A 147 -3.66 -1.63 -13.67
CA PRO A 147 -4.44 -1.33 -14.87
C PRO A 147 -4.05 -2.26 -16.04
N GLU A 148 -5.03 -2.57 -16.89
CA GLU A 148 -4.79 -3.24 -18.17
C GLU A 148 -3.91 -2.38 -19.06
N GLY A 149 -3.04 -3.04 -19.83
CA GLY A 149 -2.14 -2.40 -20.78
C GLY A 149 -0.74 -2.99 -20.78
N PRO A 150 0.15 -2.51 -21.67
CA PRO A 150 1.49 -3.06 -21.84
C PRO A 150 2.35 -3.02 -20.56
N ASP A 151 2.27 -1.93 -19.80
CA ASP A 151 3.03 -1.79 -18.57
C ASP A 151 2.45 -2.63 -17.42
N GLY A 152 1.11 -2.78 -17.35
CA GLY A 152 0.45 -3.71 -16.45
C GLY A 152 0.84 -5.16 -16.77
N ALA A 153 0.81 -5.56 -18.03
CA ALA A 153 1.24 -6.90 -18.45
C ALA A 153 2.72 -7.15 -18.11
N ALA A 154 3.59 -6.17 -18.35
CA ALA A 154 5.00 -6.27 -18.00
C ALA A 154 5.21 -6.37 -16.47
N PHE A 155 4.41 -5.66 -15.66
CA PHE A 155 4.44 -5.78 -14.20
C PHE A 155 3.99 -7.17 -13.73
N VAL A 156 2.88 -7.70 -14.26
CA VAL A 156 2.39 -9.06 -13.96
C VAL A 156 3.47 -10.11 -14.25
N ALA A 157 4.19 -9.97 -15.38
CA ALA A 157 5.24 -10.90 -15.78
C ALA A 157 6.42 -10.97 -14.79
N LEU A 158 6.65 -9.92 -13.97
CA LEU A 158 7.68 -9.98 -12.91
C LEU A 158 7.38 -11.08 -11.90
N PHE A 159 6.11 -11.35 -11.63
CA PHE A 159 5.63 -12.22 -10.57
C PHE A 159 5.19 -13.62 -11.02
N ALA A 160 5.37 -13.97 -12.30
CA ALA A 160 4.88 -15.22 -12.89
C ALA A 160 5.33 -16.50 -12.14
N GLU A 161 6.50 -16.46 -11.48
CA GLU A 161 7.07 -17.60 -10.74
C GLU A 161 7.02 -17.40 -9.22
N THR A 162 6.11 -16.54 -8.73
CA THR A 162 5.93 -16.28 -7.30
C THR A 162 4.57 -16.83 -6.84
N ALA A 163 4.38 -16.92 -5.51
CA ALA A 163 3.06 -17.24 -4.97
C ALA A 163 2.18 -16.00 -4.76
N LEU A 164 2.62 -14.81 -5.18
CA LEU A 164 1.79 -13.62 -5.20
C LEU A 164 0.84 -13.68 -6.40
N ASP A 165 -0.44 -13.41 -6.16
CA ASP A 165 -1.44 -13.35 -7.21
C ASP A 165 -1.47 -11.94 -7.81
N VAL A 166 -1.00 -11.80 -9.06
CA VAL A 166 -0.87 -10.49 -9.71
C VAL A 166 -1.66 -10.49 -11.01
N THR A 167 -2.65 -9.60 -11.10
CA THR A 167 -3.59 -9.54 -12.22
C THR A 167 -3.76 -8.13 -12.76
N GLN A 168 -4.35 -8.03 -13.94
CA GLN A 168 -4.77 -6.77 -14.53
C GLN A 168 -6.29 -6.60 -14.42
N THR A 169 -6.75 -5.35 -14.48
CA THR A 169 -8.16 -5.00 -14.61
C THR A 169 -8.33 -3.83 -15.57
N ASP A 170 -9.39 -3.84 -16.35
CA ASP A 170 -9.84 -2.74 -17.20
C ASP A 170 -10.51 -1.62 -16.39
N ASP A 171 -10.97 -1.91 -15.18
CA ASP A 171 -11.58 -0.96 -14.26
C ASP A 171 -10.77 -0.81 -12.95
N PHE A 172 -9.57 -0.28 -13.09
CA PHE A 172 -8.68 -0.04 -11.95
C PHE A 172 -9.24 1.01 -10.99
N MET A 173 -9.95 2.02 -11.51
CA MET A 173 -10.53 3.08 -10.69
C MET A 173 -11.55 2.52 -9.68
N SER A 174 -12.50 1.73 -10.15
CA SER A 174 -13.48 1.10 -9.25
C SER A 174 -12.83 0.13 -8.27
N ALA A 175 -11.81 -0.62 -8.71
CA ALA A 175 -11.09 -1.54 -7.85
C ALA A 175 -10.41 -0.83 -6.67
N VAL A 176 -9.66 0.25 -6.92
CA VAL A 176 -8.95 0.98 -5.84
C VAL A 176 -9.92 1.73 -4.92
N TRP A 177 -11.01 2.31 -5.45
CA TRP A 177 -12.00 2.99 -4.62
C TRP A 177 -12.81 2.00 -3.77
N ARG A 178 -13.15 0.82 -4.31
CA ARG A 178 -13.76 -0.27 -3.51
C ARG A 178 -12.85 -0.69 -2.35
N LYS A 179 -11.56 -0.84 -2.59
CA LYS A 179 -10.59 -1.09 -1.53
C LYS A 179 -10.48 0.08 -0.55
N LEU A 180 -10.57 1.32 -1.03
CA LEU A 180 -10.56 2.50 -0.16
C LEU A 180 -11.78 2.53 0.76
N CYS A 181 -12.97 2.10 0.32
CA CYS A 181 -14.15 1.94 1.17
C CYS A 181 -13.88 1.02 2.37
N ILE A 182 -13.23 -0.13 2.13
CA ILE A 182 -12.82 -1.05 3.20
C ILE A 182 -11.80 -0.37 4.14
N ASN A 183 -10.82 0.31 3.56
CA ASN A 183 -9.76 0.97 4.31
C ASN A 183 -10.28 2.14 5.14
N SER A 184 -11.22 2.94 4.63
CA SER A 184 -11.80 4.08 5.35
C SER A 184 -12.60 3.64 6.57
N ALA A 185 -13.41 2.59 6.44
CA ALA A 185 -14.15 1.99 7.55
C ALA A 185 -13.19 1.46 8.65
N GLY A 186 -12.03 0.94 8.25
CA GLY A 186 -11.00 0.43 9.17
C GLY A 186 -10.40 1.47 10.11
N ALA A 187 -10.62 2.75 9.86
CA ALA A 187 -10.25 3.84 10.76
C ALA A 187 -10.88 3.72 12.15
N VAL A 188 -12.09 3.16 12.22
CA VAL A 188 -12.81 2.95 13.51
C VAL A 188 -11.99 2.04 14.42
N SER A 189 -11.38 0.98 13.92
CA SER A 189 -10.48 0.11 14.71
C SER A 189 -9.27 0.89 15.26
N ALA A 190 -8.68 1.76 14.45
CA ALA A 190 -7.55 2.58 14.90
C ALA A 190 -7.98 3.62 15.94
N LEU A 191 -9.17 4.21 15.86
CA LEU A 191 -9.68 5.18 16.81
C LEU A 191 -10.03 4.56 18.15
N THR A 192 -10.76 3.44 18.13
CA THR A 192 -11.19 2.74 19.35
C THR A 192 -10.08 1.91 19.98
N ASN A 193 -8.98 1.68 19.22
CA ASN A 193 -7.92 0.75 19.57
C ASN A 193 -8.42 -0.68 19.76
N GLU A 194 -9.46 -1.06 19.01
CA GLU A 194 -10.08 -2.39 19.02
C GLU A 194 -9.96 -3.05 17.65
N ALA A 195 -9.81 -4.37 17.65
CA ALA A 195 -9.72 -5.19 16.45
C ALA A 195 -11.08 -5.29 15.72
N ALA A 196 -11.22 -6.21 14.77
CA ALA A 196 -12.40 -6.36 13.93
C ALA A 196 -13.72 -6.52 14.71
N ALA A 197 -13.67 -7.08 15.91
CA ALA A 197 -14.83 -7.22 16.80
C ALA A 197 -15.55 -5.90 17.11
N VAL A 198 -14.93 -4.75 16.94
CA VAL A 198 -15.59 -3.44 17.10
C VAL A 198 -16.81 -3.29 16.17
N ALA A 199 -16.81 -3.93 14.99
CA ALA A 199 -17.91 -3.90 14.04
C ALA A 199 -19.20 -4.60 14.53
N TRP A 200 -19.13 -5.39 15.60
CA TRP A 200 -20.31 -5.98 16.25
C TRP A 200 -21.05 -5.00 17.17
N ARG A 201 -20.45 -3.86 17.47
CA ARG A 201 -21.11 -2.77 18.24
C ARG A 201 -21.82 -1.84 17.25
N GLU A 202 -23.13 -1.83 17.28
CA GLU A 202 -23.92 -1.08 16.30
C GLU A 202 -23.56 0.41 16.19
N PRO A 203 -23.28 1.16 17.25
CA PRO A 203 -22.83 2.55 17.12
C PRO A 203 -21.54 2.70 16.33
N ALA A 204 -20.58 1.76 16.47
CA ALA A 204 -19.33 1.76 15.69
C ALA A 204 -19.59 1.34 14.23
N ALA A 205 -20.44 0.34 14.03
CA ALA A 205 -20.85 -0.10 12.68
C ALA A 205 -21.56 1.03 11.89
N GLU A 206 -22.37 1.86 12.55
CA GLU A 206 -22.99 3.03 11.90
C GLU A 206 -21.95 4.07 11.45
N VAL A 207 -20.91 4.31 12.25
CA VAL A 207 -19.79 5.17 11.81
C VAL A 207 -19.08 4.55 10.60
N MET A 208 -18.84 3.24 10.61
CA MET A 208 -18.24 2.55 9.46
C MET A 208 -19.10 2.70 8.20
N ARG A 209 -20.44 2.50 8.31
CA ARG A 209 -21.37 2.69 7.17
C ARG A 209 -21.34 4.13 6.66
N ALA A 210 -21.32 5.11 7.55
CA ALA A 210 -21.26 6.53 7.16
C ALA A 210 -19.96 6.84 6.40
N LEU A 211 -18.80 6.36 6.86
CA LEU A 211 -17.52 6.50 6.17
C LEU A 211 -17.56 5.87 4.77
N VAL A 212 -18.15 4.67 4.63
CA VAL A 212 -18.27 4.00 3.34
C VAL A 212 -19.20 4.77 2.40
N ARG A 213 -20.35 5.31 2.89
CA ARG A 213 -21.25 6.14 2.06
C ARG A 213 -20.55 7.38 1.52
N GLU A 214 -19.78 8.08 2.35
CA GLU A 214 -18.99 9.25 1.92
C GLU A 214 -17.92 8.83 0.88
N CYS A 215 -17.21 7.73 1.13
CA CYS A 215 -16.22 7.20 0.20
C CYS A 215 -16.82 6.80 -1.14
N ILE A 216 -18.03 6.17 -1.17
CA ILE A 216 -18.76 5.84 -2.40
C ILE A 216 -19.13 7.11 -3.15
N ALA A 217 -19.70 8.12 -2.46
CA ALA A 217 -20.11 9.37 -3.11
C ALA A 217 -18.95 10.07 -3.80
N VAL A 218 -17.79 10.15 -3.12
CA VAL A 218 -16.58 10.75 -3.67
C VAL A 218 -15.99 9.89 -4.78
N GLY A 219 -15.92 8.56 -4.59
CA GLY A 219 -15.38 7.65 -5.60
C GLY A 219 -16.18 7.66 -6.91
N ARG A 220 -17.50 7.78 -6.84
CA ARG A 220 -18.37 7.95 -8.02
C ARG A 220 -18.07 9.27 -8.75
N ALA A 221 -17.79 10.33 -8.03
CA ALA A 221 -17.40 11.61 -8.63
C ALA A 221 -16.01 11.55 -9.29
N GLU A 222 -15.12 10.68 -8.80
CA GLU A 222 -13.83 10.36 -9.42
C GLU A 222 -13.94 9.35 -10.59
N GLY A 223 -15.17 8.88 -10.92
CA GLY A 223 -15.43 7.98 -12.04
C GLY A 223 -15.44 6.48 -11.70
N ALA A 224 -15.41 6.13 -10.42
CA ALA A 224 -15.51 4.73 -10.00
C ALA A 224 -16.96 4.22 -10.06
N ASP A 225 -17.17 3.00 -10.54
CA ASP A 225 -18.44 2.29 -10.47
C ASP A 225 -18.53 1.52 -9.15
N LEU A 226 -19.27 2.09 -8.19
CA LEU A 226 -19.42 1.56 -6.85
C LEU A 226 -20.92 1.37 -6.53
N ASP A 227 -21.27 0.19 -6.06
CA ASP A 227 -22.64 -0.16 -5.64
C ASP A 227 -22.92 0.26 -4.20
N ASP A 228 -24.18 0.66 -3.89
CA ASP A 228 -24.57 1.03 -2.53
C ASP A 228 -24.56 -0.15 -1.56
N GLY A 229 -24.72 -1.38 -2.04
CA GLY A 229 -24.58 -2.61 -1.25
C GLY A 229 -23.19 -2.79 -0.64
N LEU A 230 -22.21 -2.05 -1.15
CA LEU A 230 -20.86 -2.01 -0.58
C LEU A 230 -20.86 -1.51 0.87
N VAL A 231 -21.81 -0.66 1.26
CA VAL A 231 -21.94 -0.14 2.63
C VAL A 231 -22.08 -1.27 3.64
N ASP A 232 -23.04 -2.15 3.42
CA ASP A 232 -23.28 -3.26 4.35
C ASP A 232 -22.29 -4.40 4.17
N SER A 233 -21.84 -4.67 2.94
CA SER A 233 -20.86 -5.72 2.68
C SER A 233 -19.52 -5.44 3.33
N VAL A 234 -19.06 -4.18 3.40
CA VAL A 234 -17.84 -3.80 4.12
C VAL A 234 -17.96 -4.06 5.62
N VAL A 235 -19.06 -3.63 6.24
CA VAL A 235 -19.28 -3.88 7.68
C VAL A 235 -19.39 -5.38 7.96
N GLN A 236 -20.12 -6.12 7.10
CA GLN A 236 -20.23 -7.57 7.23
C GLN A 236 -18.86 -8.25 7.11
N GLY A 237 -18.01 -7.82 6.18
CA GLY A 237 -16.64 -8.32 6.05
C GLY A 237 -15.79 -8.14 7.32
N TYR A 238 -15.98 -7.05 8.07
CA TYR A 238 -15.35 -6.88 9.39
C TYR A 238 -15.94 -7.81 10.45
N ARG A 239 -17.26 -8.08 10.40
CA ARG A 239 -17.94 -9.01 11.32
C ARG A 239 -17.55 -10.47 11.07
N ASP A 240 -17.33 -10.84 9.81
CA ASP A 240 -16.95 -12.20 9.40
C ASP A 240 -15.46 -12.49 9.67
N ALA A 241 -14.65 -11.45 9.81
CA ALA A 241 -13.24 -11.62 10.18
C ALA A 241 -13.10 -12.13 11.61
N PRO A 242 -12.03 -12.90 11.92
CA PRO A 242 -11.70 -13.22 13.32
C PRO A 242 -11.70 -11.95 14.18
N GLY A 243 -12.35 -12.00 15.34
CA GLY A 243 -12.61 -10.81 16.16
C GLY A 243 -11.34 -10.07 16.62
N ASP A 244 -10.21 -10.75 16.68
CA ASP A 244 -8.87 -10.23 17.00
C ASP A 244 -8.08 -9.76 15.77
N SER A 245 -8.65 -9.85 14.56
CA SER A 245 -8.00 -9.40 13.33
C SER A 245 -7.75 -7.89 13.35
N MET A 246 -6.50 -7.51 13.14
CA MET A 246 -6.09 -6.11 13.00
C MET A 246 -5.88 -5.74 11.53
N ASN A 247 -6.48 -4.64 11.11
CA ASN A 247 -6.10 -4.01 9.86
C ASN A 247 -4.78 -3.22 10.02
N SER A 248 -4.15 -2.80 8.91
CA SER A 248 -2.80 -2.22 8.95
C SER A 248 -2.71 -0.88 9.68
N ILE A 249 -3.75 -0.03 9.64
CA ILE A 249 -3.73 1.24 10.37
C ILE A 249 -3.87 1.04 11.88
N HIS A 250 -4.67 0.05 12.30
CA HIS A 250 -4.77 -0.34 13.71
C HIS A 250 -3.45 -0.95 14.21
N ALA A 251 -2.84 -1.84 13.42
CA ALA A 251 -1.54 -2.41 13.76
C ALA A 251 -0.42 -1.35 13.88
N ASP A 252 -0.44 -0.33 13.02
CA ASP A 252 0.50 0.80 13.12
C ASP A 252 0.26 1.59 14.41
N ARG A 253 -1.01 1.85 14.78
CA ARG A 253 -1.35 2.53 16.03
C ARG A 253 -0.89 1.77 17.28
N VAL A 254 -1.21 0.47 17.36
CA VAL A 254 -0.79 -0.39 18.49
C VAL A 254 0.71 -0.42 18.64
N ALA A 255 1.44 -0.41 17.53
CA ALA A 255 2.89 -0.40 17.52
C ALA A 255 3.52 1.01 17.69
N GLY A 256 2.72 2.04 17.91
CA GLY A 256 3.22 3.42 18.04
C GLY A 256 3.86 3.98 16.77
N ARG A 257 3.54 3.42 15.60
CA ARG A 257 4.06 3.88 14.30
C ARG A 257 3.14 4.93 13.68
N ALA A 258 3.70 5.77 12.81
CA ALA A 258 2.91 6.70 12.01
C ALA A 258 1.87 5.96 11.16
N MET A 259 0.66 6.50 11.15
CA MET A 259 -0.49 5.91 10.46
C MET A 259 -0.69 6.54 9.06
N GLU A 260 -1.16 5.73 8.10
CA GLU A 260 -1.52 6.21 6.75
C GLU A 260 -2.94 6.79 6.68
N TRP A 261 -3.37 7.52 7.70
CA TRP A 261 -4.74 8.07 7.79
C TRP A 261 -5.05 9.03 6.64
N ASP A 262 -4.06 9.82 6.19
CA ASP A 262 -4.23 10.79 5.10
C ASP A 262 -4.52 10.11 3.75
N ALA A 263 -3.82 9.02 3.44
CA ALA A 263 -4.05 8.25 2.22
C ALA A 263 -5.35 7.43 2.23
N ARG A 264 -6.04 7.34 3.36
CA ARG A 264 -7.30 6.59 3.53
C ARG A 264 -8.50 7.51 3.70
N ASN A 265 -8.59 8.20 4.83
CA ASN A 265 -9.71 9.08 5.14
C ASN A 265 -9.43 10.51 4.67
N GLY A 266 -8.19 11.00 4.78
CA GLY A 266 -7.80 12.32 4.32
C GLY A 266 -8.01 12.54 2.82
N VAL A 267 -7.78 11.52 1.98
CA VAL A 267 -8.05 11.61 0.54
C VAL A 267 -9.54 11.76 0.24
N VAL A 268 -10.42 11.09 0.98
CA VAL A 268 -11.89 11.25 0.83
C VAL A 268 -12.29 12.69 1.12
N CYS A 269 -11.73 13.29 2.18
CA CYS A 269 -11.96 14.69 2.52
C CYS A 269 -11.46 15.65 1.42
N ARG A 270 -10.27 15.42 0.87
CA ARG A 270 -9.68 16.27 -0.18
C ARG A 270 -10.50 16.23 -1.47
N GLN A 271 -10.79 15.02 -1.95
CA GLN A 271 -11.56 14.82 -3.18
C GLN A 271 -13.02 15.24 -2.99
N GLY A 272 -13.60 15.01 -1.80
CA GLY A 272 -14.92 15.53 -1.47
C GLY A 272 -15.00 17.05 -1.61
N ARG A 273 -14.03 17.78 -1.06
CA ARG A 273 -13.94 19.25 -1.24
C ARG A 273 -13.76 19.64 -2.69
N HIS A 274 -12.93 18.92 -3.45
CA HIS A 274 -12.72 19.18 -4.88
C HIS A 274 -14.02 19.07 -5.69
N HIS A 275 -14.86 18.08 -5.38
CA HIS A 275 -16.13 17.83 -6.05
C HIS A 275 -17.35 18.51 -5.40
N GLY A 276 -17.16 19.30 -4.33
CA GLY A 276 -18.28 19.93 -3.60
C GLY A 276 -19.16 18.93 -2.84
N ILE A 277 -18.63 17.75 -2.51
CA ILE A 277 -19.31 16.69 -1.77
C ILE A 277 -18.94 16.80 -0.29
N ALA A 278 -19.94 16.91 0.59
CA ALA A 278 -19.73 16.96 2.03
C ALA A 278 -19.28 15.59 2.57
N THR A 279 -18.22 15.59 3.39
CA THR A 279 -17.66 14.39 4.01
C THR A 279 -17.46 14.59 5.52
N PRO A 280 -18.51 14.97 6.29
CA PRO A 280 -18.36 15.38 7.68
C PRO A 280 -17.84 14.28 8.60
N VAL A 281 -18.18 13.01 8.35
CA VAL A 281 -17.69 11.89 9.16
C VAL A 281 -16.21 11.63 8.83
N SER A 282 -15.84 11.59 7.58
CA SER A 282 -14.43 11.43 7.17
C SER A 282 -13.56 12.58 7.66
N ASP A 283 -14.02 13.84 7.61
CA ASP A 283 -13.30 15.00 8.14
C ASP A 283 -13.06 14.87 9.65
N THR A 284 -14.09 14.46 10.40
CA THR A 284 -13.98 14.24 11.86
C THR A 284 -12.98 13.12 12.18
N ILE A 285 -13.10 11.98 11.48
CA ILE A 285 -12.24 10.80 11.70
C ILE A 285 -10.80 11.13 11.31
N ALA A 286 -10.57 11.78 10.17
CA ALA A 286 -9.23 12.18 9.74
C ALA A 286 -8.57 13.13 10.74
N GLY A 287 -9.31 14.12 11.27
CA GLY A 287 -8.84 15.04 12.29
C GLY A 287 -8.44 14.33 13.59
N LEU A 288 -9.25 13.38 14.07
CA LEU A 288 -8.95 12.60 15.26
C LEU A 288 -7.71 11.69 15.06
N LEU A 289 -7.60 11.03 13.92
CA LEU A 289 -6.44 10.21 13.59
C LEU A 289 -5.15 11.04 13.47
N ALA A 290 -5.23 12.23 12.87
CA ALA A 290 -4.11 13.17 12.80
C ALA A 290 -3.62 13.56 14.19
N ALA A 291 -4.53 13.96 15.09
CA ALA A 291 -4.20 14.33 16.47
C ALA A 291 -3.54 13.17 17.25
N ILE A 292 -4.02 11.94 17.05
CA ILE A 292 -3.43 10.76 17.65
C ILE A 292 -2.01 10.51 17.11
N ASP A 293 -1.82 10.66 15.80
CA ASP A 293 -0.53 10.45 15.14
C ASP A 293 0.50 11.50 15.58
N GLU A 294 0.10 12.76 15.70
CA GLU A 294 0.93 13.85 16.25
C GLU A 294 1.34 13.59 17.70
N ALA A 295 0.38 13.20 18.56
CA ALA A 295 0.67 12.87 19.94
C ALA A 295 1.61 11.66 20.11
N ALA A 296 1.54 10.69 19.21
CA ALA A 296 2.45 9.54 19.19
C ALA A 296 3.88 9.98 18.81
N ARG A 297 4.02 10.84 17.78
CA ARG A 297 5.32 11.37 17.34
C ARG A 297 5.99 12.27 18.38
N ALA A 298 5.22 13.03 19.14
CA ALA A 298 5.76 13.90 20.19
C ALA A 298 6.34 13.15 21.40
N ARG A 299 6.10 11.83 21.51
CA ARG A 299 6.59 10.96 22.59
C ARG A 299 7.88 10.20 22.22
N LEU A 300 8.28 10.24 20.94
CA LEU A 300 9.50 9.64 20.42
C LEU A 300 10.66 10.63 20.38
#